data_a7b91af7c00755384be826535d8e1146
#
_entry.id   a7b91af7c00755384be826535d8e1146
#
_cell.length_a   1.000
_cell.length_b   1.000
_cell.length_c   1.000
_cell.angle_alpha   90.00
_cell.angle_beta   90.00
_cell.angle_gamma   90.00
#
_symmetry.space_group_name_H-M   'P 1'
#
loop_
_entity.id
_entity.type
_entity.pdbx_description
1 polymer ?
#
loop_
_entity_poly.entity_id
_entity_poly.type
_entity_poly.pdbx_seq_one_letter_code
_entity_poly.pdbx_strand_id
1 'polypeptide(L)'
;MAHFAKLGVGNIVERVEVVSNDIATTEQAGVDFLNNLYNTRDVWKQTSYNNNIRKNYAGIGFKYDQTRDAFIAPKPYPSWILNETTCNWESPVVKPDDGQNYVWNEETQQWD
;
A
#
# COMPACT_ATOMS: atom_id res chain seq x y z
N MET A 1 -7.01 -3.67 16.47
CA MET A 1 -7.90 -3.56 15.29
C MET A 1 -7.20 -4.10 14.05
N ALA A 2 -7.91 -4.86 13.27
CA ALA A 2 -7.39 -5.37 12.00
C ALA A 2 -7.88 -4.48 10.86
N HIS A 3 -7.03 -4.28 9.86
CA HIS A 3 -7.31 -3.41 8.71
C HIS A 3 -7.35 -4.26 7.44
N PHE A 4 -8.32 -3.99 6.58
CA PHE A 4 -8.51 -4.74 5.33
C PHE A 4 -8.68 -3.78 4.16
N ALA A 5 -7.93 -4.04 3.09
CA ALA A 5 -8.03 -3.28 1.85
C ALA A 5 -8.93 -4.00 0.86
N LYS A 6 -9.92 -3.30 0.35
CA LYS A 6 -10.77 -3.78 -0.74
C LYS A 6 -10.05 -3.53 -2.06
N LEU A 7 -9.89 -4.60 -2.85
CA LEU A 7 -9.20 -4.52 -4.14
C LEU A 7 -10.24 -4.47 -5.27
N GLY A 8 -10.09 -3.49 -6.15
CA GLY A 8 -10.88 -3.36 -7.36
C GLY A 8 -10.13 -3.87 -8.58
N VAL A 9 -10.50 -3.37 -9.74
CA VAL A 9 -9.90 -3.72 -11.03
C VAL A 9 -8.40 -3.46 -10.98
N GLY A 10 -7.59 -4.42 -11.45
CA GLY A 10 -6.14 -4.31 -11.45
C GLY A 10 -5.50 -4.37 -10.07
N ASN A 11 -6.23 -4.88 -9.07
CA ASN A 11 -5.78 -4.97 -7.67
C ASN A 11 -5.48 -3.59 -7.04
N ILE A 12 -6.20 -2.58 -7.49
CA ILE A 12 -6.08 -1.23 -6.94
C ILE A 12 -6.96 -1.12 -5.69
N VAL A 13 -6.40 -0.57 -4.62
CA VAL A 13 -7.12 -0.39 -3.36
C VAL A 13 -8.18 0.68 -3.52
N GLU A 14 -9.44 0.30 -3.27
CA GLU A 14 -10.59 1.20 -3.36
C GLU A 14 -10.95 1.81 -2.01
N ARG A 15 -10.76 1.06 -0.94
CA ARG A 15 -11.04 1.49 0.43
C ARG A 15 -10.33 0.60 1.42
N VAL A 16 -10.20 1.09 2.66
CA VAL A 16 -9.65 0.32 3.78
C VAL A 16 -10.67 0.35 4.92
N GLU A 17 -10.97 -0.82 5.46
CA GLU A 17 -11.93 -1.00 6.54
C GLU A 17 -11.25 -1.57 7.78
N VAL A 18 -11.81 -1.26 8.94
CA VAL A 18 -11.31 -1.75 10.22
C VAL A 18 -12.27 -2.81 10.75
N VAL A 19 -11.71 -3.93 11.21
CA VAL A 19 -12.49 -5.02 11.81
C VAL A 19 -11.91 -5.32 13.19
N SER A 20 -12.79 -5.55 14.17
CA SER A 20 -12.38 -5.92 15.52
C SER A 20 -11.51 -7.18 15.51
N ASN A 21 -10.48 -7.21 16.33
CA ASN A 21 -9.62 -8.40 16.47
C ASN A 21 -10.41 -9.63 16.96
N ASP A 22 -11.49 -9.43 17.70
CA ASP A 22 -12.33 -10.53 18.15
C ASP A 22 -13.05 -11.22 17.00
N ILE A 23 -13.29 -10.50 15.90
CA ILE A 23 -13.93 -11.02 14.68
C ILE A 23 -12.84 -11.50 13.71
N ALA A 24 -11.83 -10.68 13.46
CA ALA A 24 -10.74 -10.97 12.53
C ALA A 24 -9.66 -11.81 13.23
N THR A 25 -10.04 -12.99 13.70
CA THR A 25 -9.07 -13.92 14.30
C THR A 25 -8.12 -14.52 13.27
N THR A 26 -8.53 -14.53 12.00
CA THR A 26 -7.71 -14.84 10.83
C THR A 26 -8.04 -13.84 9.73
N GLU A 27 -7.21 -13.78 8.69
CA GLU A 27 -7.51 -12.94 7.53
C GLU A 27 -8.85 -13.37 6.90
N GLN A 28 -9.05 -14.67 6.71
CA GLN A 28 -10.28 -15.17 6.09
C GLN A 28 -11.52 -14.82 6.91
N ALA A 29 -11.43 -14.88 8.23
CA ALA A 29 -12.56 -14.51 9.10
C ALA A 29 -12.95 -13.05 8.92
N GLY A 30 -11.97 -12.15 8.80
CA GLY A 30 -12.23 -10.74 8.54
C GLY A 30 -12.82 -10.50 7.15
N VAL A 31 -12.33 -11.20 6.14
CA VAL A 31 -12.86 -11.11 4.77
C VAL A 31 -14.33 -11.58 4.75
N ASP A 32 -14.63 -12.69 5.39
CA ASP A 32 -16.00 -13.24 5.45
C ASP A 32 -16.94 -12.27 6.16
N PHE A 33 -16.48 -11.67 7.27
CA PHE A 33 -17.27 -10.68 8.00
C PHE A 33 -17.63 -9.48 7.11
N LEU A 34 -16.66 -8.94 6.39
CA LEU A 34 -16.88 -7.76 5.53
C LEU A 34 -17.81 -8.09 4.37
N ASN A 35 -17.62 -9.22 3.72
CA ASN A 35 -18.47 -9.63 2.62
C ASN A 35 -19.91 -9.93 3.07
N ASN A 36 -20.09 -10.48 4.26
CA ASN A 36 -21.41 -10.66 4.84
C ASN A 36 -22.06 -9.33 5.20
N LEU A 37 -21.29 -8.40 5.78
CA LEU A 37 -21.78 -7.08 6.18
C LEU A 37 -22.32 -6.30 4.98
N TYR A 38 -21.58 -6.32 3.87
CA TYR A 38 -21.93 -5.58 2.67
C TYR A 38 -22.73 -6.41 1.64
N ASN A 39 -22.96 -7.68 1.93
CA ASN A 39 -23.62 -8.62 1.01
C ASN A 39 -22.92 -8.65 -0.35
N THR A 40 -21.62 -8.84 -0.34
CA THR A 40 -20.76 -8.82 -1.52
C THR A 40 -19.82 -10.03 -1.54
N ARG A 41 -19.08 -10.17 -2.65
CA ARG A 41 -18.01 -11.16 -2.82
C ARG A 41 -16.73 -10.44 -3.25
N ASP A 42 -16.42 -9.36 -2.57
CA ASP A 42 -15.26 -8.54 -2.88
C ASP A 42 -13.97 -9.24 -2.47
N VAL A 43 -12.88 -8.86 -3.10
CA VAL A 43 -11.54 -9.28 -2.72
C VAL A 43 -11.01 -8.32 -1.66
N TRP A 44 -10.71 -8.85 -0.50
CA TRP A 44 -10.13 -8.09 0.60
C TRP A 44 -8.79 -8.71 0.96
N LYS A 45 -7.80 -7.86 1.23
CA LYS A 45 -6.49 -8.28 1.73
C LYS A 45 -6.18 -7.54 3.01
N GLN A 46 -5.75 -8.27 4.03
CA GLN A 46 -5.36 -7.65 5.28
C GLN A 46 -4.11 -6.81 5.08
N THR A 47 -4.12 -5.62 5.66
CA THR A 47 -2.98 -4.73 5.73
C THR A 47 -2.68 -4.42 7.20
N SER A 48 -1.59 -3.70 7.47
CA SER A 48 -1.22 -3.34 8.84
C SER A 48 -0.90 -1.87 8.92
N TYR A 49 -1.56 -1.17 9.83
CA TYR A 49 -1.31 0.25 10.08
C TYR A 49 0.16 0.51 10.42
N ASN A 50 0.82 -0.44 11.09
CA ASN A 50 2.21 -0.32 11.50
C ASN A 50 3.19 -1.01 10.53
N ASN A 51 2.76 -1.34 9.31
CA ASN A 51 3.60 -1.98 8.30
C ASN A 51 4.15 -3.35 8.74
N ASN A 52 3.40 -4.09 9.56
CA ASN A 52 3.86 -5.38 10.09
C ASN A 52 3.71 -6.52 9.09
N ILE A 53 2.82 -6.38 8.10
CA ILE A 53 2.60 -7.36 7.04
C ILE A 53 2.50 -6.63 5.70
N ARG A 54 2.83 -7.34 4.61
CA ARG A 54 2.69 -6.86 3.23
C ARG A 54 3.34 -5.50 2.99
N LYS A 55 4.48 -5.27 3.65
CA LYS A 55 5.40 -4.14 3.47
C LYS A 55 4.82 -2.81 3.92
N ASN A 56 3.83 -2.28 3.22
CA ASN A 56 3.30 -0.94 3.46
C ASN A 56 1.83 -0.99 3.87
N TYR A 57 1.42 -0.05 4.71
CA TYR A 57 0.00 0.14 5.00
C TYR A 57 -0.72 0.55 3.71
N ALA A 58 -1.82 -0.13 3.39
CA ALA A 58 -2.56 0.13 2.16
C ALA A 58 -3.23 1.50 2.22
N GLY A 59 -3.05 2.28 1.16
CA GLY A 59 -3.81 3.51 0.93
C GLY A 59 -4.70 3.39 -0.30
N ILE A 60 -5.72 4.23 -0.39
CA ILE A 60 -6.57 4.27 -1.57
C ILE A 60 -5.70 4.62 -2.78
N GLY A 61 -5.86 3.87 -3.87
CA GLY A 61 -5.05 4.03 -5.07
C GLY A 61 -3.77 3.22 -5.10
N PHE A 62 -3.36 2.62 -3.97
CA PHE A 62 -2.22 1.69 -3.96
C PHE A 62 -2.58 0.44 -4.73
N LYS A 63 -1.55 -0.25 -5.22
CA LYS A 63 -1.72 -1.54 -5.89
C LYS A 63 -1.25 -2.67 -4.99
N TYR A 64 -2.05 -3.73 -4.86
CA TYR A 64 -1.59 -4.95 -4.24
C TYR A 64 -0.83 -5.78 -5.27
N ASP A 65 0.45 -6.03 -5.02
CA ASP A 65 1.31 -6.86 -5.86
C ASP A 65 1.33 -8.28 -5.28
N GLN A 66 0.66 -9.20 -5.96
CA GLN A 66 0.53 -10.58 -5.48
C GLN A 66 1.87 -11.31 -5.47
N THR A 67 2.71 -11.05 -6.45
CA THR A 67 4.02 -11.70 -6.55
C THR A 67 4.94 -11.33 -5.40
N ARG A 68 4.93 -10.06 -5.00
CA ARG A 68 5.71 -9.55 -3.88
C ARG A 68 4.96 -9.66 -2.55
N ASP A 69 3.67 -9.95 -2.59
CA ASP A 69 2.77 -9.92 -1.43
C ASP A 69 2.91 -8.59 -0.68
N ALA A 70 2.70 -7.49 -1.40
CA ALA A 70 2.96 -6.15 -0.88
C ALA A 70 2.01 -5.12 -1.46
N PHE A 71 1.70 -4.10 -0.64
CA PHE A 71 1.01 -2.91 -1.10
C PHE A 71 2.02 -1.88 -1.56
N ILE A 72 1.86 -1.38 -2.78
CA ILE A 72 2.79 -0.46 -3.42
C ILE A 72 2.06 0.82 -3.81
N ALA A 73 2.59 1.96 -3.37
CA ALA A 73 2.04 3.27 -3.71
C ALA A 73 2.14 3.53 -5.22
N PRO A 74 1.31 4.42 -5.77
CA PRO A 74 1.47 4.85 -7.16
C PRO A 74 2.88 5.38 -7.40
N LYS A 75 3.45 5.07 -8.57
CA LYS A 75 4.79 5.54 -8.93
C LYS A 75 4.77 7.08 -9.01
N PRO A 76 5.57 7.78 -8.20
CA PRO A 76 5.51 9.24 -8.15
C PRO A 76 6.07 9.92 -9.40
N TYR A 77 7.14 9.35 -9.99
CA TYR A 77 7.78 9.88 -11.19
C TYR A 77 8.30 8.74 -12.04
N PRO A 78 8.34 8.90 -13.38
CA PRO A 78 8.79 7.82 -14.28
C PRO A 78 10.20 7.31 -14.02
N SER A 79 11.10 8.17 -13.51
CA SER A 79 12.51 7.79 -13.25
C SER A 79 12.73 7.04 -11.95
N TRP A 80 11.74 7.08 -11.03
CA TRP A 80 11.91 6.45 -9.72
C TRP A 80 11.90 4.94 -9.83
N ILE A 81 12.62 4.27 -8.93
CA ILE A 81 12.86 2.84 -8.95
C ILE A 81 12.29 2.23 -7.68
N LEU A 82 11.65 1.07 -7.83
CA LEU A 82 11.11 0.35 -6.68
C LEU A 82 12.22 -0.34 -5.90
N ASN A 83 12.27 -0.06 -4.60
CA ASN A 83 13.10 -0.85 -3.68
C ASN A 83 12.40 -2.18 -3.41
N GLU A 84 13.00 -3.28 -3.86
CA GLU A 84 12.38 -4.61 -3.76
C GLU A 84 12.27 -5.12 -2.32
N THR A 85 13.06 -4.57 -1.39
CA THR A 85 13.01 -4.95 0.02
C THR A 85 11.88 -4.27 0.76
N THR A 86 11.70 -2.95 0.55
CA THR A 86 10.69 -2.16 1.26
C THR A 86 9.41 -1.98 0.46
N CYS A 87 9.47 -2.20 -0.85
CA CYS A 87 8.40 -1.91 -1.80
C CYS A 87 8.00 -0.43 -1.80
N ASN A 88 8.94 0.43 -1.53
CA ASN A 88 8.81 1.88 -1.65
C ASN A 88 9.57 2.39 -2.87
N TRP A 89 9.08 3.48 -3.44
CA TRP A 89 9.73 4.11 -4.58
C TRP A 89 10.89 4.99 -4.13
N GLU A 90 12.00 4.91 -4.83
CA GLU A 90 13.20 5.69 -4.55
C GLU A 90 13.61 6.48 -5.78
N SER A 91 14.03 7.73 -5.57
CA SER A 91 14.63 8.54 -6.64
C SER A 91 15.96 7.95 -7.08
N PRO A 92 16.34 8.09 -8.37
CA PRO A 92 17.64 7.60 -8.84
C PRO A 92 18.84 8.37 -8.22
N VAL A 93 18.57 9.56 -7.68
CA VAL A 93 19.58 10.38 -6.99
C VAL A 93 19.13 10.58 -5.54
N VAL A 94 19.99 10.27 -4.59
CA VAL A 94 19.69 10.42 -3.18
C VAL A 94 19.43 11.88 -2.84
N LYS A 95 18.33 12.14 -2.12
CA LYS A 95 18.01 13.48 -1.65
C LYS A 95 19.09 13.93 -0.65
N PRO A 96 19.68 15.14 -0.84
CA PRO A 96 20.67 15.64 0.12
C PRO A 96 20.08 15.78 1.53
N ASP A 97 20.82 15.32 2.52
CA ASP A 97 20.43 15.40 3.93
C ASP A 97 21.27 16.49 4.63
N ASP A 98 21.01 17.73 4.26
CA ASP A 98 21.75 18.89 4.76
C ASP A 98 20.86 19.93 5.46
N GLY A 99 19.59 19.52 5.78
CA GLY A 99 18.64 20.41 6.42
C GLY A 99 17.95 21.40 5.50
N GLN A 100 18.27 21.39 4.21
CA GLN A 100 17.62 22.23 3.21
C GLN A 100 16.38 21.55 2.65
N ASN A 101 15.49 22.35 2.06
CA ASN A 101 14.29 21.85 1.40
C ASN A 101 14.60 21.62 -0.09
N TYR A 102 14.18 20.45 -0.58
CA TYR A 102 14.41 20.07 -1.99
C TYR A 102 13.12 19.60 -2.62
N VAL A 103 12.97 19.89 -3.91
CA VAL A 103 11.88 19.37 -4.74
C VAL A 103 12.50 18.58 -5.88
N TRP A 104 11.95 17.39 -6.16
CA TRP A 104 12.43 16.56 -7.27
C TRP A 104 12.11 17.23 -8.60
N ASN A 105 13.10 17.34 -9.46
CA ASN A 105 12.94 17.80 -10.85
C ASN A 105 13.09 16.60 -11.77
N GLU A 106 11.96 16.11 -12.29
CA GLU A 106 11.98 14.93 -13.16
C GLU A 106 12.70 15.19 -14.47
N GLU A 107 12.60 16.40 -15.02
CA GLU A 107 13.22 16.74 -16.30
C GLU A 107 14.73 16.66 -16.23
N THR A 108 15.34 17.18 -15.17
CA THR A 108 16.79 17.15 -14.97
C THR A 108 17.27 15.95 -14.15
N GLN A 109 16.33 15.24 -13.52
CA GLN A 109 16.59 14.15 -12.59
C GLN A 109 17.52 14.55 -11.46
N GLN A 110 17.20 15.67 -10.85
CA GLN A 110 17.96 16.25 -9.75
C GLN A 110 17.00 16.80 -8.67
N TRP A 111 17.55 16.98 -7.48
CA TRP A 111 16.88 17.65 -6.38
C TRP A 111 17.19 19.15 -6.43
N ASP A 112 16.17 19.95 -6.60
CA ASP A 112 16.31 21.42 -6.69
C ASP A 112 15.87 22.10 -5.40
#